data_6e811edbc87a5d9607720f6136237ff6
#
_entry.id   6e811edbc87a5d9607720f6136237ff6
#
_cell.length_a   1.000
_cell.length_b   1.000
_cell.length_c   1.000
_cell.angle_alpha   90.00
_cell.angle_beta   90.00
_cell.angle_gamma   90.00
#
_symmetry.space_group_name_H-M   'P 1'
#
loop_
_entity.id
_entity.type
_entity.pdbx_description
1 polymer ?
#
loop_
_entity_poly.entity_id
_entity_poly.type
_entity_poly.pdbx_seq_one_letter_code
_entity_poly.pdbx_strand_id
1 'polypeptide(L)'
;MSATLLNFYQKTVLRHPLGATFAVLLLTVAMAFGLPNFKLDASADSLTLEHDDDLNYFREVVQRYGSDNFLILTFSPNEGDLFEQENLLLLSSLRDELAAIDGIESMLSLLDVPLLYSPKIGVADLKNELNTLLSPGVDRQLAREEFLNSPIYKNLILSADGQTTGMLATLELDQKYLDLVSARDALRLIKSTQGLSAAQQLELDRVSLEFLDYRTAKAAQSHQLVADVRNLMNDYRDRATIFLGGPDMITADMVDFIKSDLATFGIGILIFVIVTLAVIFRQLRWVILPLSTCAICLIIILGFLSWIDWRLTVISSNFVALLLIITLALTMHLIVRYRELHRDLPDASQEQLVTATVTSMAKPCLYTVLTTMVAFLSLVVSNIRPVIDFGWMMTMGISLALLIAFIIIPAGMMLLGKGKSSGGTDNSAAVTAVFSSFTERHGGAVILIALGLGVLSVIGITRLEVENRFIDYFRSNTEIYQGMEIIDASLGGTTPMDIILQAPTFAEPEQNDAFDAEFSDYSDDAFGDDAFASA
;
A
#
# COMPACT_ATOMS: atom_id res chain seq x y z
N MET A 1 40.50 2.22 -10.89
CA MET A 1 40.82 1.69 -9.54
C MET A 1 42.27 2.10 -9.24
N SER A 2 42.57 2.65 -8.05
CA SER A 2 43.95 2.94 -7.69
C SER A 2 44.74 1.63 -7.56
N ALA A 3 46.07 1.67 -7.82
CA ALA A 3 46.92 0.48 -7.71
C ALA A 3 46.84 -0.17 -6.31
N THR A 4 46.70 0.64 -5.29
CA THR A 4 46.55 0.19 -3.89
C THR A 4 45.24 -0.59 -3.66
N LEU A 5 44.13 -0.10 -4.19
CA LEU A 5 42.81 -0.76 -4.12
C LEU A 5 42.81 -2.09 -4.89
N LEU A 6 43.46 -2.13 -6.06
CA LEU A 6 43.59 -3.35 -6.85
C LEU A 6 44.38 -4.40 -6.14
N ASN A 7 45.53 -4.03 -5.55
CA ASN A 7 46.37 -4.93 -4.78
C ASN A 7 45.66 -5.49 -3.54
N PHE A 8 44.91 -4.66 -2.83
CA PHE A 8 44.08 -5.09 -1.69
C PHE A 8 43.02 -6.10 -2.14
N TYR A 9 42.28 -5.78 -3.20
CA TYR A 9 41.26 -6.66 -3.77
C TYR A 9 41.84 -8.01 -4.23
N GLN A 10 42.96 -7.99 -4.95
CA GLN A 10 43.64 -9.22 -5.38
C GLN A 10 44.05 -10.09 -4.18
N LYS A 11 44.61 -9.46 -3.13
CA LYS A 11 45.06 -10.18 -1.94
C LYS A 11 43.91 -10.78 -1.12
N THR A 12 42.78 -10.10 -1.04
CA THR A 12 41.62 -10.51 -0.21
C THR A 12 40.63 -11.41 -0.95
N VAL A 13 40.29 -11.09 -2.19
CA VAL A 13 39.23 -11.80 -2.94
C VAL A 13 39.83 -12.86 -3.88
N LEU A 14 40.84 -12.53 -4.68
CA LEU A 14 41.33 -13.44 -5.71
C LEU A 14 42.29 -14.50 -5.17
N ARG A 15 43.12 -14.17 -4.20
CA ARG A 15 44.01 -15.15 -3.57
C ARG A 15 43.35 -16.06 -2.55
N HIS A 16 42.25 -15.59 -1.95
CA HIS A 16 41.50 -16.36 -0.97
C HIS A 16 40.01 -16.46 -1.35
N PRO A 17 39.68 -17.00 -2.53
CA PRO A 17 38.30 -17.00 -3.03
C PRO A 17 37.31 -17.78 -2.13
N LEU A 18 37.80 -18.89 -1.52
CA LEU A 18 36.99 -19.64 -0.54
C LEU A 18 36.70 -18.81 0.72
N GLY A 19 37.67 -18.07 1.23
CA GLY A 19 37.49 -17.20 2.39
C GLY A 19 36.53 -16.06 2.11
N ALA A 20 36.64 -15.41 0.95
CA ALA A 20 35.75 -14.35 0.53
C ALA A 20 34.30 -14.85 0.35
N THR A 21 34.12 -15.98 -0.32
CA THR A 21 32.79 -16.60 -0.50
C THR A 21 32.19 -17.03 0.84
N PHE A 22 33.00 -17.63 1.73
CA PHE A 22 32.57 -18.05 3.05
C PHE A 22 32.13 -16.87 3.91
N ALA A 23 32.86 -15.75 3.89
CA ALA A 23 32.51 -14.55 4.62
C ALA A 23 31.15 -13.98 4.14
N VAL A 24 30.91 -13.94 2.83
CA VAL A 24 29.62 -13.51 2.27
C VAL A 24 28.51 -14.49 2.65
N LEU A 25 28.74 -15.80 2.58
CA LEU A 25 27.75 -16.80 2.99
C LEU A 25 27.42 -16.70 4.49
N LEU A 26 28.44 -16.49 5.34
CA LEU A 26 28.22 -16.26 6.78
C LEU A 26 27.35 -15.02 7.01
N LEU A 27 27.61 -13.91 6.32
CA LEU A 27 26.80 -12.71 6.36
C LEU A 27 25.36 -13.00 5.87
N THR A 28 25.23 -13.76 4.78
CA THR A 28 23.91 -14.15 4.25
C THR A 28 23.11 -14.95 5.26
N VAL A 29 23.75 -15.93 5.93
CA VAL A 29 23.11 -16.73 6.98
C VAL A 29 22.72 -15.85 8.18
N ALA A 30 23.60 -14.95 8.62
CA ALA A 30 23.31 -14.03 9.70
C ALA A 30 22.09 -13.13 9.38
N MET A 31 22.01 -12.60 8.16
CA MET A 31 20.90 -11.78 7.73
C MET A 31 19.61 -12.61 7.51
N ALA A 32 19.74 -13.87 7.06
CA ALA A 32 18.61 -14.76 6.86
C ALA A 32 17.81 -15.05 8.16
N PHE A 33 18.46 -14.99 9.33
CA PHE A 33 17.75 -15.08 10.62
C PHE A 33 16.76 -13.94 10.86
N GLY A 34 16.90 -12.82 10.18
CA GLY A 34 15.94 -11.73 10.22
C GLY A 34 14.67 -11.98 9.39
N LEU A 35 14.73 -12.77 8.32
CA LEU A 35 13.64 -12.95 7.37
C LEU A 35 12.30 -13.38 7.98
N PRO A 36 12.22 -14.24 9.02
CA PRO A 36 10.94 -14.58 9.65
C PRO A 36 10.20 -13.38 10.26
N ASN A 37 10.92 -12.32 10.60
CA ASN A 37 10.35 -11.09 11.16
C ASN A 37 10.02 -10.05 10.07
N PHE A 38 10.11 -10.43 8.80
CA PHE A 38 9.81 -9.55 7.68
C PHE A 38 8.33 -9.16 7.68
N LYS A 39 8.05 -7.85 7.63
CA LYS A 39 6.69 -7.31 7.72
C LYS A 39 6.38 -6.46 6.48
N LEU A 40 5.11 -6.52 6.05
CA LEU A 40 4.53 -5.66 5.03
C LEU A 40 3.65 -4.60 5.72
N ASP A 41 3.58 -3.42 5.13
CA ASP A 41 2.75 -2.31 5.58
C ASP A 41 1.90 -1.79 4.42
N ALA A 42 0.63 -2.19 4.38
CA ALA A 42 -0.34 -1.74 3.39
C ALA A 42 -1.41 -0.81 3.99
N SER A 43 -1.18 -0.29 5.20
CA SER A 43 -2.14 0.60 5.86
C SER A 43 -2.31 1.91 5.09
N ALA A 44 -3.49 2.52 5.22
CA ALA A 44 -3.78 3.85 4.67
C ALA A 44 -2.80 4.90 5.21
N ASP A 45 -2.41 4.81 6.49
CA ASP A 45 -1.39 5.67 7.10
C ASP A 45 -0.02 5.62 6.39
N SER A 46 0.32 4.48 5.78
CA SER A 46 1.58 4.36 5.03
C SER A 46 1.55 5.14 3.71
N LEU A 47 0.37 5.52 3.23
CA LEU A 47 0.16 6.27 1.98
C LEU A 47 -0.04 7.77 2.21
N THR A 48 -0.15 8.22 3.47
CA THR A 48 -0.38 9.62 3.80
C THR A 48 0.89 10.47 3.67
N LEU A 49 0.71 11.75 3.41
CA LEU A 49 1.79 12.73 3.37
C LEU A 49 2.37 12.97 4.77
N GLU A 50 3.68 13.18 4.86
CA GLU A 50 4.28 13.69 6.10
C GLU A 50 3.96 15.19 6.22
N HIS A 51 3.45 15.64 7.37
CA HIS A 51 3.14 17.05 7.69
C HIS A 51 1.94 17.61 6.89
N ASP A 52 0.87 16.82 6.77
CA ASP A 52 -0.38 17.25 6.15
C ASP A 52 -1.30 17.84 7.24
N ASP A 53 -1.59 19.13 7.13
CA ASP A 53 -2.46 19.83 8.07
C ASP A 53 -3.93 19.39 7.91
N ASP A 54 -4.34 19.03 6.70
CA ASP A 54 -5.69 18.51 6.42
C ASP A 54 -5.89 17.13 7.06
N LEU A 55 -4.85 16.28 7.03
CA LEU A 55 -4.88 14.99 7.72
C LEU A 55 -4.98 15.15 9.24
N ASN A 56 -4.27 16.13 9.81
CA ASN A 56 -4.34 16.41 11.24
C ASN A 56 -5.74 16.90 11.63
N TYR A 57 -6.34 17.77 10.83
CA TYR A 57 -7.71 18.23 11.01
C TYR A 57 -8.72 17.07 10.89
N PHE A 58 -8.57 16.22 9.88
CA PHE A 58 -9.40 15.02 9.72
C PHE A 58 -9.35 14.11 10.96
N ARG A 59 -8.16 13.86 11.50
CA ARG A 59 -7.99 13.06 12.73
C ARG A 59 -8.65 13.70 13.95
N GLU A 60 -8.59 15.01 14.08
CA GLU A 60 -9.29 15.73 15.15
C GLU A 60 -10.82 15.55 15.02
N VAL A 61 -11.33 15.61 13.80
CA VAL A 61 -12.75 15.36 13.50
C VAL A 61 -13.15 13.93 13.86
N VAL A 62 -12.36 12.94 13.42
CA VAL A 62 -12.61 11.51 13.74
C VAL A 62 -12.58 11.28 15.25
N GLN A 63 -11.63 11.88 15.96
CA GLN A 63 -11.55 11.76 17.42
C GLN A 63 -12.78 12.37 18.13
N ARG A 64 -13.37 13.43 17.57
CA ARG A 64 -14.50 14.12 18.16
C ARG A 64 -15.86 13.50 17.82
N TYR A 65 -16.03 12.99 16.61
CA TYR A 65 -17.32 12.54 16.07
C TYR A 65 -17.44 11.03 15.89
N GLY A 66 -16.37 10.28 16.04
CA GLY A 66 -16.33 8.83 15.93
C GLY A 66 -15.41 8.31 14.84
N SER A 67 -15.28 6.99 14.78
CA SER A 67 -14.39 6.30 13.85
C SER A 67 -15.00 6.18 12.46
N ASP A 68 -14.16 6.38 11.42
CA ASP A 68 -14.49 6.05 10.04
C ASP A 68 -14.22 4.58 9.69
N ASN A 69 -13.97 3.73 10.68
CA ASN A 69 -13.74 2.32 10.44
C ASN A 69 -15.08 1.62 10.23
N PHE A 70 -15.35 1.29 8.99
CA PHE A 70 -16.56 0.61 8.59
C PHE A 70 -16.31 -0.38 7.44
N LEU A 71 -17.23 -1.32 7.31
CA LEU A 71 -17.38 -2.12 6.10
C LEU A 71 -18.72 -1.78 5.46
N ILE A 72 -18.74 -1.68 4.14
CA ILE A 72 -19.96 -1.52 3.35
C ILE A 72 -20.22 -2.82 2.60
N LEU A 73 -21.43 -3.34 2.73
CA LEU A 73 -21.89 -4.46 1.95
C LEU A 73 -23.01 -4.00 1.01
N THR A 74 -22.91 -4.35 -0.25
CA THR A 74 -24.05 -4.20 -1.19
C THR A 74 -24.83 -5.49 -1.24
N PHE A 75 -26.14 -5.40 -1.31
CA PHE A 75 -27.03 -6.56 -1.42
C PHE A 75 -28.04 -6.34 -2.54
N SER A 76 -28.06 -7.24 -3.50
CA SER A 76 -29.02 -7.27 -4.62
C SER A 76 -29.56 -8.69 -4.75
N PRO A 77 -30.86 -8.96 -4.58
CA PRO A 77 -31.42 -10.29 -4.75
C PRO A 77 -31.25 -10.78 -6.20
N ASN A 78 -30.92 -12.05 -6.38
CA ASN A 78 -30.78 -12.63 -7.71
C ASN A 78 -32.13 -12.85 -8.40
N GLU A 79 -33.20 -13.02 -7.63
CA GLU A 79 -34.58 -13.24 -8.11
C GLU A 79 -35.57 -12.40 -7.31
N GLY A 80 -36.62 -11.91 -7.97
CA GLY A 80 -37.70 -11.13 -7.35
C GLY A 80 -37.34 -9.65 -7.07
N ASP A 81 -38.24 -8.97 -6.38
CA ASP A 81 -38.04 -7.58 -5.93
C ASP A 81 -37.41 -7.54 -4.52
N LEU A 82 -36.56 -6.56 -4.24
CA LEU A 82 -35.90 -6.41 -2.92
C LEU A 82 -36.94 -6.31 -1.77
N PHE A 83 -38.12 -5.69 -2.01
CA PHE A 83 -39.15 -5.53 -1.01
C PHE A 83 -40.08 -6.74 -0.85
N GLU A 84 -39.88 -7.82 -1.60
CA GLU A 84 -40.56 -9.09 -1.34
C GLU A 84 -40.15 -9.66 0.03
N GLN A 85 -41.11 -10.35 0.65
CA GLN A 85 -40.92 -10.85 2.03
C GLN A 85 -39.75 -11.79 2.15
N GLU A 86 -39.52 -12.62 1.15
CA GLU A 86 -38.43 -13.59 1.12
C GLU A 86 -37.07 -12.89 1.09
N ASN A 87 -36.92 -11.86 0.25
CA ASN A 87 -35.68 -11.10 0.10
C ASN A 87 -35.39 -10.22 1.33
N LEU A 88 -36.43 -9.62 1.95
CA LEU A 88 -36.27 -8.88 3.21
C LEU A 88 -35.89 -9.80 4.37
N LEU A 89 -36.42 -11.02 4.43
CA LEU A 89 -36.01 -12.01 5.44
C LEU A 89 -34.57 -12.48 5.20
N LEU A 90 -34.17 -12.68 3.94
CA LEU A 90 -32.81 -13.01 3.58
C LEU A 90 -31.82 -11.90 4.00
N LEU A 91 -32.17 -10.64 3.72
CA LEU A 91 -31.40 -9.47 4.14
C LEU A 91 -31.31 -9.37 5.67
N SER A 92 -32.43 -9.63 6.38
CA SER A 92 -32.45 -9.64 7.86
C SER A 92 -31.54 -10.72 8.42
N SER A 93 -31.60 -11.94 7.88
CA SER A 93 -30.75 -13.04 8.35
C SER A 93 -29.27 -12.71 8.14
N LEU A 94 -28.90 -12.20 6.97
CA LEU A 94 -27.53 -11.78 6.68
C LEU A 94 -27.04 -10.68 7.63
N ARG A 95 -27.87 -9.65 7.87
CA ARG A 95 -27.59 -8.55 8.80
C ARG A 95 -27.34 -9.06 10.22
N ASP A 96 -28.24 -9.94 10.71
CA ASP A 96 -28.21 -10.42 12.09
C ASP A 96 -27.00 -11.34 12.31
N GLU A 97 -26.64 -12.17 11.33
CA GLU A 97 -25.45 -13.01 11.39
C GLU A 97 -24.15 -12.19 11.27
N LEU A 98 -24.15 -11.13 10.45
CA LEU A 98 -23.01 -10.18 10.38
C LEU A 98 -22.83 -9.44 11.71
N ALA A 99 -23.91 -8.98 12.32
CA ALA A 99 -23.89 -8.28 13.60
C ALA A 99 -23.34 -9.16 14.76
N ALA A 100 -23.36 -10.48 14.60
CA ALA A 100 -22.84 -11.43 15.59
C ALA A 100 -21.32 -11.69 15.43
N ILE A 101 -20.67 -11.16 14.38
CA ILE A 101 -19.23 -11.31 14.17
C ILE A 101 -18.48 -10.40 15.16
N ASP A 102 -17.50 -10.97 15.87
CA ASP A 102 -16.64 -10.24 16.81
C ASP A 102 -15.88 -9.12 16.10
N GLY A 103 -15.92 -7.89 16.66
CA GLY A 103 -15.33 -6.68 16.07
C GLY A 103 -16.31 -5.81 15.26
N ILE A 104 -17.57 -6.24 15.06
CA ILE A 104 -18.65 -5.42 14.51
C ILE A 104 -19.45 -4.84 15.68
N GLU A 105 -19.44 -3.51 15.81
CA GLU A 105 -20.17 -2.79 16.87
C GLU A 105 -21.65 -2.67 16.56
N SER A 106 -21.98 -2.32 15.30
CA SER A 106 -23.37 -2.14 14.87
C SER A 106 -23.52 -2.36 13.37
N MET A 107 -24.76 -2.71 12.98
CA MET A 107 -25.17 -2.82 11.58
C MET A 107 -26.28 -1.83 11.29
N LEU A 108 -26.16 -1.10 10.18
CA LEU A 108 -27.21 -0.23 9.64
C LEU A 108 -27.58 -0.70 8.24
N SER A 109 -28.85 -0.95 8.02
CA SER A 109 -29.39 -1.40 6.73
C SER A 109 -30.71 -0.71 6.41
N LEU A 110 -31.27 -1.01 5.24
CA LEU A 110 -32.62 -0.62 4.87
C LEU A 110 -33.69 -1.00 5.92
N LEU A 111 -33.42 -2.04 6.73
CA LEU A 111 -34.36 -2.57 7.74
C LEU A 111 -34.36 -1.76 9.03
N ASP A 112 -33.29 -0.99 9.28
CA ASP A 112 -33.03 -0.32 10.57
C ASP A 112 -33.34 1.17 10.54
N VAL A 113 -33.41 1.75 9.33
CA VAL A 113 -33.67 3.19 9.19
C VAL A 113 -35.13 3.52 9.42
N PRO A 114 -35.43 4.69 10.05
CA PRO A 114 -36.79 5.07 10.35
C PRO A 114 -37.59 5.52 9.12
N LEU A 115 -38.85 5.09 9.05
CA LEU A 115 -39.81 5.58 8.08
C LEU A 115 -40.47 6.86 8.61
N LEU A 116 -40.37 7.96 7.85
CA LEU A 116 -40.86 9.28 8.25
C LEU A 116 -42.20 9.66 7.58
N TYR A 117 -42.52 9.02 6.46
CA TYR A 117 -43.70 9.32 5.65
C TYR A 117 -44.63 8.11 5.49
N SER A 118 -44.29 6.95 6.04
CA SER A 118 -45.05 5.72 5.87
C SER A 118 -45.40 5.00 7.21
N PRO A 119 -46.32 5.50 8.03
CA PRO A 119 -47.22 6.67 7.89
C PRO A 119 -46.48 8.00 8.14
N LYS A 120 -47.06 9.10 7.63
CA LYS A 120 -46.49 10.45 7.84
C LYS A 120 -46.50 10.81 9.32
N ILE A 121 -45.32 11.11 9.85
CA ILE A 121 -45.10 11.40 11.27
C ILE A 121 -45.06 12.91 11.50
N GLY A 122 -45.70 13.36 12.59
CA GLY A 122 -45.60 14.76 13.04
C GLY A 122 -44.30 15.02 13.80
N VAL A 123 -43.85 16.28 13.81
CA VAL A 123 -42.61 16.67 14.54
C VAL A 123 -42.66 16.30 16.04
N ALA A 124 -43.86 16.27 16.63
CA ALA A 124 -44.06 15.87 18.01
C ALA A 124 -43.80 14.36 18.25
N ASP A 125 -44.03 13.56 17.22
CA ASP A 125 -43.90 12.08 17.31
C ASP A 125 -42.47 11.63 17.07
N LEU A 126 -41.56 12.49 16.63
CA LEU A 126 -40.14 12.20 16.45
C LEU A 126 -39.41 11.80 17.76
N LYS A 127 -40.03 12.04 18.92
CA LYS A 127 -39.52 11.62 20.23
C LYS A 127 -39.92 10.19 20.60
N ASN A 128 -40.84 9.58 19.86
CA ASN A 128 -41.30 8.22 20.08
C ASN A 128 -40.47 7.23 19.25
N GLU A 129 -40.61 5.94 19.51
CA GLU A 129 -40.05 4.91 18.64
C GLU A 129 -40.64 5.04 17.23
N LEU A 130 -39.74 5.25 16.25
CA LEU A 130 -40.12 5.37 14.84
C LEU A 130 -40.29 3.98 14.22
N ASN A 131 -41.25 3.86 13.31
CA ASN A 131 -41.43 2.62 12.57
C ASN A 131 -40.24 2.40 11.62
N THR A 132 -39.83 1.16 11.51
CA THR A 132 -38.90 0.68 10.50
C THR A 132 -39.60 -0.26 9.52
N LEU A 133 -38.95 -0.68 8.47
CA LEU A 133 -39.53 -1.56 7.45
C LEU A 133 -40.08 -2.89 8.02
N LEU A 134 -39.52 -3.38 9.12
CA LEU A 134 -39.92 -4.60 9.81
C LEU A 134 -41.03 -4.38 10.87
N SER A 135 -41.41 -3.14 11.14
CA SER A 135 -42.47 -2.84 12.16
C SER A 135 -43.83 -3.39 11.73
N PRO A 136 -44.65 -3.92 12.69
CA PRO A 136 -45.95 -4.48 12.39
C PRO A 136 -46.88 -3.43 11.76
N GLY A 137 -47.52 -3.79 10.65
CA GLY A 137 -48.55 -2.91 10.00
C GLY A 137 -47.97 -1.88 9.02
N VAL A 138 -46.69 -1.88 8.76
CA VAL A 138 -46.07 -1.01 7.73
C VAL A 138 -46.46 -1.50 6.34
N ASP A 139 -46.98 -0.58 5.50
CA ASP A 139 -47.21 -0.82 4.09
C ASP A 139 -45.87 -0.75 3.33
N ARG A 140 -45.39 -1.89 2.83
CA ARG A 140 -44.11 -2.00 2.13
C ARG A 140 -44.06 -1.24 0.82
N GLN A 141 -45.21 -1.05 0.15
CA GLN A 141 -45.26 -0.30 -1.08
C GLN A 141 -45.09 1.20 -0.83
N LEU A 142 -45.74 1.72 0.20
CA LEU A 142 -45.52 3.10 0.66
C LEU A 142 -44.10 3.31 1.17
N ALA A 143 -43.56 2.35 1.93
CA ALA A 143 -42.16 2.41 2.38
C ALA A 143 -41.18 2.41 1.21
N ARG A 144 -41.40 1.58 0.18
CA ARG A 144 -40.58 1.58 -1.05
C ARG A 144 -40.62 2.94 -1.75
N GLU A 145 -41.84 3.55 -1.88
CA GLU A 145 -41.99 4.89 -2.45
C GLU A 145 -41.24 5.95 -1.61
N GLU A 146 -41.28 5.84 -0.29
CA GLU A 146 -40.50 6.70 0.61
C GLU A 146 -39.03 6.59 0.36
N PHE A 147 -38.44 5.38 0.35
CA PHE A 147 -37.02 5.17 0.10
C PHE A 147 -36.58 5.71 -1.27
N LEU A 148 -37.36 5.53 -2.31
CA LEU A 148 -37.04 5.99 -3.66
C LEU A 148 -37.17 7.52 -3.85
N ASN A 149 -37.96 8.21 -3.02
CA ASN A 149 -38.20 9.65 -3.14
C ASN A 149 -37.60 10.49 -2.01
N SER A 150 -37.19 9.87 -0.91
CA SER A 150 -36.59 10.57 0.23
C SER A 150 -35.22 11.14 -0.13
N PRO A 151 -34.95 12.43 0.15
CA PRO A 151 -33.61 13.01 -0.04
C PRO A 151 -32.55 12.42 0.90
N ILE A 152 -32.96 11.71 1.95
CA ILE A 152 -32.08 11.10 2.94
C ILE A 152 -31.65 9.70 2.51
N TYR A 153 -32.56 8.94 1.87
CA TYR A 153 -32.34 7.51 1.60
C TYR A 153 -32.02 7.19 0.16
N LYS A 154 -32.53 8.01 -0.78
CA LYS A 154 -32.35 7.79 -2.21
C LYS A 154 -30.88 7.86 -2.61
N ASN A 155 -30.43 6.86 -3.33
CA ASN A 155 -29.05 6.71 -3.78
C ASN A 155 -28.01 6.65 -2.64
N LEU A 156 -28.42 6.49 -1.39
CA LEU A 156 -27.52 6.30 -0.26
C LEU A 156 -27.68 4.91 0.35
N ILE A 157 -28.92 4.55 0.69
CA ILE A 157 -29.24 3.23 1.27
C ILE A 157 -29.87 2.32 0.21
N LEU A 158 -30.62 2.90 -0.74
CA LEU A 158 -31.31 2.19 -1.81
C LEU A 158 -30.96 2.80 -3.17
N SER A 159 -30.66 1.95 -4.14
CA SER A 159 -30.42 2.35 -5.53
C SER A 159 -31.67 2.98 -6.17
N ALA A 160 -31.45 3.76 -7.23
CA ALA A 160 -32.54 4.44 -7.94
C ALA A 160 -33.58 3.48 -8.56
N ASP A 161 -33.20 2.26 -8.89
CA ASP A 161 -34.07 1.20 -9.40
C ASP A 161 -34.75 0.40 -8.30
N GLY A 162 -34.34 0.59 -7.04
CA GLY A 162 -34.89 -0.10 -5.88
C GLY A 162 -34.50 -1.57 -5.75
N GLN A 163 -33.44 -2.02 -6.43
CA GLN A 163 -33.01 -3.41 -6.43
C GLN A 163 -31.74 -3.66 -5.61
N THR A 164 -30.91 -2.64 -5.38
CA THR A 164 -29.66 -2.76 -4.62
C THR A 164 -29.76 -1.92 -3.35
N THR A 165 -29.43 -2.52 -2.21
CA THR A 165 -29.31 -1.80 -0.94
C THR A 165 -27.91 -1.90 -0.38
N GLY A 166 -27.51 -0.85 0.37
CA GLY A 166 -26.28 -0.84 1.16
C GLY A 166 -26.54 -1.25 2.60
N MET A 167 -25.59 -1.98 3.17
CA MET A 167 -25.50 -2.23 4.61
C MET A 167 -24.18 -1.67 5.12
N LEU A 168 -24.21 -0.92 6.20
CA LEU A 168 -23.04 -0.37 6.86
C LEU A 168 -22.78 -1.16 8.15
N ALA A 169 -21.62 -1.79 8.21
CA ALA A 169 -21.11 -2.40 9.43
C ALA A 169 -20.10 -1.45 10.07
N THR A 170 -20.45 -0.86 11.20
CA THR A 170 -19.54 -0.02 11.99
C THR A 170 -18.65 -0.94 12.82
N LEU A 171 -17.35 -0.72 12.76
CA LEU A 171 -16.38 -1.49 13.52
C LEU A 171 -16.11 -0.84 14.88
N GLU A 172 -15.70 -1.66 15.84
CA GLU A 172 -15.36 -1.18 17.17
C GLU A 172 -14.25 -0.12 17.14
N LEU A 173 -14.48 0.98 17.87
CA LEU A 173 -13.51 2.08 17.98
C LEU A 173 -12.25 1.62 18.70
N ASP A 174 -11.12 1.72 18.04
CA ASP A 174 -9.82 1.39 18.60
C ASP A 174 -9.19 2.58 19.35
N GLN A 175 -9.61 2.77 20.60
CA GLN A 175 -9.11 3.86 21.44
C GLN A 175 -7.58 3.82 21.60
N LYS A 176 -7.00 2.62 21.74
CA LYS A 176 -5.55 2.50 21.90
C LYS A 176 -4.78 2.95 20.64
N TYR A 177 -5.33 2.66 19.46
CA TYR A 177 -4.79 3.15 18.19
C TYR A 177 -4.79 4.69 18.16
N LEU A 178 -5.91 5.31 18.49
CA LEU A 178 -6.07 6.77 18.52
C LEU A 178 -5.12 7.43 19.52
N ASP A 179 -4.97 6.87 20.73
CA ASP A 179 -4.06 7.37 21.74
C ASP A 179 -2.60 7.34 21.29
N LEU A 180 -2.17 6.23 20.65
CA LEU A 180 -0.82 6.09 20.13
C LEU A 180 -0.53 7.03 18.95
N VAL A 181 -1.50 7.20 18.05
CA VAL A 181 -1.39 8.16 16.92
C VAL A 181 -1.27 9.58 17.47
N SER A 182 -2.15 9.99 18.37
CA SER A 182 -2.17 11.34 18.95
C SER A 182 -0.87 11.66 19.70
N ALA A 183 -0.37 10.72 20.51
CA ALA A 183 0.89 10.89 21.23
C ALA A 183 2.08 11.02 20.27
N ARG A 184 2.14 10.19 19.22
CA ARG A 184 3.19 10.25 18.20
C ARG A 184 3.17 11.58 17.44
N ASP A 185 1.99 11.98 16.98
CA ASP A 185 1.84 13.15 16.11
C ASP A 185 2.05 14.46 16.88
N ALA A 186 1.68 14.52 18.17
CA ALA A 186 2.04 15.64 19.05
C ALA A 186 3.57 15.81 19.17
N LEU A 187 4.32 14.71 19.35
CA LEU A 187 5.78 14.75 19.39
C LEU A 187 6.39 15.13 18.03
N ARG A 188 5.82 14.67 16.92
CA ARG A 188 6.24 15.05 15.56
C ARG A 188 6.02 16.54 15.29
N LEU A 189 4.90 17.10 15.73
CA LEU A 189 4.62 18.53 15.62
C LEU A 189 5.64 19.35 16.41
N ILE A 190 5.98 18.96 17.63
CA ILE A 190 7.05 19.62 18.42
C ILE A 190 8.39 19.53 17.68
N LYS A 191 8.70 18.35 17.08
CA LYS A 191 9.92 18.14 16.29
C LYS A 191 10.02 19.11 15.11
N SER A 192 8.93 19.33 14.39
CA SER A 192 8.92 20.21 13.21
C SER A 192 8.98 21.69 13.55
N THR A 193 8.43 22.11 14.70
CA THR A 193 8.31 23.53 15.08
C THR A 193 9.44 24.04 15.97
N GLN A 194 9.90 23.25 16.93
CA GLN A 194 10.81 23.70 17.99
C GLN A 194 12.04 22.79 18.14
N GLY A 195 12.04 21.61 17.51
CA GLY A 195 13.02 20.56 17.74
C GLY A 195 12.73 19.79 19.04
N LEU A 196 13.25 18.56 19.15
CA LEU A 196 13.04 17.70 20.31
C LEU A 196 14.24 17.73 21.25
N SER A 197 13.99 17.69 22.55
CA SER A 197 14.98 17.32 23.55
C SER A 197 15.33 15.83 23.44
N ALA A 198 16.47 15.43 24.02
CA ALA A 198 16.87 14.02 23.99
C ALA A 198 15.83 13.08 24.64
N ALA A 199 15.14 13.53 25.68
CA ALA A 199 14.07 12.76 26.33
C ALA A 199 12.83 12.62 25.41
N GLN A 200 12.44 13.69 24.74
CA GLN A 200 11.32 13.68 23.79
C GLN A 200 11.64 12.85 22.55
N GLN A 201 12.88 12.83 22.08
CA GLN A 201 13.29 11.96 20.98
C GLN A 201 13.18 10.48 21.37
N LEU A 202 13.64 10.10 22.57
CA LEU A 202 13.47 8.73 23.07
C LEU A 202 12.00 8.34 23.21
N GLU A 203 11.16 9.26 23.66
CA GLU A 203 9.72 9.02 23.78
C GLU A 203 9.06 8.88 22.41
N LEU A 204 9.41 9.72 21.43
CA LEU A 204 8.94 9.56 20.05
C LEU A 204 9.34 8.21 19.46
N ASP A 205 10.57 7.78 19.68
CA ASP A 205 11.05 6.49 19.19
C ASP A 205 10.28 5.34 19.86
N ARG A 206 10.04 5.42 21.18
CA ARG A 206 9.26 4.43 21.94
C ARG A 206 7.82 4.33 21.43
N VAL A 207 7.12 5.47 21.36
CA VAL A 207 5.72 5.53 20.93
C VAL A 207 5.59 5.06 19.47
N SER A 208 6.56 5.44 18.62
CA SER A 208 6.56 5.02 17.22
C SER A 208 6.71 3.50 17.06
N LEU A 209 7.58 2.87 17.85
CA LEU A 209 7.73 1.41 17.84
C LEU A 209 6.48 0.71 18.38
N GLU A 210 5.93 1.19 19.51
CA GLU A 210 4.70 0.63 20.09
C GLU A 210 3.52 0.75 19.11
N PHE A 211 3.38 1.91 18.46
CA PHE A 211 2.37 2.12 17.42
C PHE A 211 2.53 1.14 16.25
N LEU A 212 3.75 0.96 15.75
CA LEU A 212 4.01 0.05 14.64
C LEU A 212 3.68 -1.41 15.00
N ASP A 213 4.03 -1.86 16.20
CA ASP A 213 3.74 -3.22 16.65
C ASP A 213 2.24 -3.43 16.88
N TYR A 214 1.58 -2.46 17.51
CA TYR A 214 0.14 -2.48 17.73
C TYR A 214 -0.62 -2.52 16.39
N ARG A 215 -0.27 -1.63 15.46
CA ARG A 215 -0.88 -1.58 14.13
C ARG A 215 -0.71 -2.89 13.35
N THR A 216 0.44 -3.56 13.50
CA THR A 216 0.67 -4.86 12.84
C THR A 216 -0.25 -5.95 13.39
N ALA A 217 -0.43 -5.99 14.71
CA ALA A 217 -1.34 -6.93 15.35
C ALA A 217 -2.81 -6.64 14.94
N LYS A 218 -3.17 -5.37 14.92
CA LYS A 218 -4.52 -4.93 14.51
C LYS A 218 -4.81 -5.25 13.04
N ALA A 219 -3.84 -5.02 12.14
CA ALA A 219 -3.98 -5.38 10.73
C ALA A 219 -4.23 -6.89 10.51
N ALA A 220 -3.59 -7.75 11.32
CA ALA A 220 -3.86 -9.19 11.28
C ALA A 220 -5.29 -9.52 11.77
N GLN A 221 -5.78 -8.82 12.78
CA GLN A 221 -7.14 -8.96 13.29
C GLN A 221 -8.18 -8.48 12.26
N SER A 222 -7.97 -7.29 11.66
CA SER A 222 -8.82 -6.77 10.57
C SER A 222 -8.87 -7.74 9.38
N HIS A 223 -7.72 -8.31 9.00
CA HIS A 223 -7.67 -9.29 7.92
C HIS A 223 -8.51 -10.54 8.24
N GLN A 224 -8.48 -11.03 9.49
CA GLN A 224 -9.31 -12.14 9.93
C GLN A 224 -10.80 -11.77 9.91
N LEU A 225 -11.17 -10.59 10.42
CA LEU A 225 -12.54 -10.09 10.38
C LEU A 225 -13.10 -10.04 8.95
N VAL A 226 -12.33 -9.49 8.01
CA VAL A 226 -12.70 -9.44 6.58
C VAL A 226 -12.90 -10.85 6.01
N ALA A 227 -12.04 -11.81 6.39
CA ALA A 227 -12.18 -13.20 5.97
C ALA A 227 -13.45 -13.85 6.54
N ASP A 228 -13.79 -13.60 7.80
CA ASP A 228 -14.98 -14.13 8.45
C ASP A 228 -16.26 -13.54 7.83
N VAL A 229 -16.28 -12.23 7.55
CA VAL A 229 -17.37 -11.57 6.81
C VAL A 229 -17.55 -12.18 5.43
N ARG A 230 -16.48 -12.40 4.67
CA ARG A 230 -16.52 -13.03 3.34
C ARG A 230 -17.03 -14.47 3.39
N ASN A 231 -16.59 -15.24 4.37
CA ASN A 231 -17.07 -16.61 4.53
C ASN A 231 -18.57 -16.64 4.74
N LEU A 232 -19.09 -15.77 5.61
CA LEU A 232 -20.52 -15.65 5.84
C LEU A 232 -21.26 -15.20 4.55
N MET A 233 -20.76 -14.18 3.85
CA MET A 233 -21.35 -13.72 2.59
C MET A 233 -21.45 -14.84 1.54
N ASN A 234 -20.48 -15.76 1.50
CA ASN A 234 -20.48 -16.85 0.53
C ASN A 234 -21.70 -17.77 0.68
N ASP A 235 -22.25 -17.93 1.87
CA ASP A 235 -23.45 -18.74 2.13
C ASP A 235 -24.72 -18.11 1.55
N TYR A 236 -24.66 -16.82 1.22
CA TYR A 236 -25.78 -16.04 0.66
C TYR A 236 -25.65 -15.74 -0.83
N ARG A 237 -24.47 -15.91 -1.43
CA ARG A 237 -24.19 -15.57 -2.85
C ARG A 237 -24.98 -16.37 -3.87
N ASP A 238 -25.51 -17.53 -3.51
CA ASP A 238 -26.40 -18.29 -4.38
C ASP A 238 -27.77 -17.59 -4.59
N ARG A 239 -28.18 -16.77 -3.60
CA ARG A 239 -29.49 -16.11 -3.60
C ARG A 239 -29.42 -14.60 -3.82
N ALA A 240 -28.27 -13.99 -3.57
CA ALA A 240 -28.05 -12.55 -3.73
C ALA A 240 -26.66 -12.26 -4.26
N THR A 241 -26.54 -11.21 -5.05
CA THR A 241 -25.25 -10.64 -5.45
C THR A 241 -24.81 -9.69 -4.34
N ILE A 242 -23.68 -10.01 -3.70
CA ILE A 242 -23.17 -9.28 -2.53
C ILE A 242 -21.70 -8.93 -2.76
N PHE A 243 -21.36 -7.66 -2.61
CA PHE A 243 -19.97 -7.19 -2.64
C PHE A 243 -19.63 -6.53 -1.30
N LEU A 244 -18.38 -6.73 -0.90
CA LEU A 244 -17.80 -6.11 0.28
C LEU A 244 -16.95 -4.90 -0.15
N GLY A 245 -17.03 -3.82 0.59
CA GLY A 245 -16.23 -2.61 0.45
C GLY A 245 -15.84 -2.06 1.82
N GLY A 246 -15.09 -0.97 1.82
CA GLY A 246 -14.65 -0.27 3.02
C GLY A 246 -13.13 -0.27 3.22
N PRO A 247 -12.60 0.68 4.02
CA PRO A 247 -11.15 0.88 4.17
C PRO A 247 -10.41 -0.34 4.71
N ASP A 248 -10.98 -1.05 5.69
CA ASP A 248 -10.36 -2.24 6.28
C ASP A 248 -10.28 -3.41 5.29
N MET A 249 -11.32 -3.62 4.49
CA MET A 249 -11.31 -4.63 3.44
C MET A 249 -10.24 -4.32 2.39
N ILE A 250 -10.16 -3.08 1.94
CA ILE A 250 -9.17 -2.64 0.96
C ILE A 250 -7.75 -2.88 1.50
N THR A 251 -7.50 -2.54 2.75
CA THR A 251 -6.20 -2.75 3.40
C THR A 251 -5.84 -4.23 3.48
N ALA A 252 -6.79 -5.10 3.84
CA ALA A 252 -6.59 -6.54 3.90
C ALA A 252 -6.25 -7.13 2.52
N ASP A 253 -7.01 -6.76 1.49
CA ASP A 253 -6.79 -7.23 0.13
C ASP A 253 -5.47 -6.71 -0.46
N MET A 254 -5.08 -5.47 -0.17
CA MET A 254 -3.79 -4.93 -0.60
C MET A 254 -2.61 -5.77 -0.08
N VAL A 255 -2.67 -6.22 1.19
CA VAL A 255 -1.63 -7.11 1.74
C VAL A 255 -1.57 -8.42 0.96
N ASP A 256 -2.72 -9.01 0.64
CA ASP A 256 -2.78 -10.27 -0.10
C ASP A 256 -2.35 -10.10 -1.57
N PHE A 257 -2.69 -8.98 -2.21
CA PHE A 257 -2.18 -8.67 -3.55
C PHE A 257 -0.66 -8.50 -3.55
N ILE A 258 -0.08 -7.80 -2.58
CA ILE A 258 1.38 -7.67 -2.46
C ILE A 258 2.04 -9.04 -2.29
N LYS A 259 1.52 -9.91 -1.43
CA LYS A 259 2.04 -11.27 -1.24
C LYS A 259 1.94 -12.09 -2.53
N SER A 260 0.79 -12.03 -3.20
CA SER A 260 0.56 -12.72 -4.47
C SER A 260 1.47 -12.21 -5.57
N ASP A 261 1.65 -10.90 -5.67
CA ASP A 261 2.52 -10.27 -6.66
C ASP A 261 4.00 -10.64 -6.41
N LEU A 262 4.46 -10.56 -5.17
CA LEU A 262 5.81 -11.00 -4.80
C LEU A 262 6.07 -12.46 -5.18
N ALA A 263 5.10 -13.34 -4.93
CA ALA A 263 5.22 -14.76 -5.28
C ALA A 263 5.18 -14.95 -6.81
N THR A 264 4.18 -14.40 -7.48
CA THR A 264 3.94 -14.60 -8.92
C THR A 264 5.04 -13.98 -9.77
N PHE A 265 5.36 -12.69 -9.51
CA PHE A 265 6.42 -12.01 -10.24
C PHE A 265 7.80 -12.55 -9.86
N GLY A 266 8.04 -12.86 -8.57
CA GLY A 266 9.29 -13.44 -8.11
C GLY A 266 9.60 -14.77 -8.81
N ILE A 267 8.63 -15.68 -8.85
CA ILE A 267 8.76 -16.98 -9.54
C ILE A 267 8.86 -16.77 -11.05
N GLY A 268 8.01 -15.92 -11.63
CA GLY A 268 8.02 -15.61 -13.06
C GLY A 268 9.35 -15.05 -13.54
N ILE A 269 9.89 -14.05 -12.84
CA ILE A 269 11.21 -13.46 -13.12
C ILE A 269 12.31 -14.52 -12.97
N LEU A 270 12.27 -15.33 -11.91
CA LEU A 270 13.25 -16.38 -11.69
C LEU A 270 13.29 -17.39 -12.86
N ILE A 271 12.13 -17.90 -13.27
CA ILE A 271 12.03 -18.83 -14.39
C ILE A 271 12.52 -18.16 -15.68
N PHE A 272 12.05 -16.95 -15.97
CA PHE A 272 12.47 -16.20 -17.16
C PHE A 272 13.99 -15.99 -17.21
N VAL A 273 14.59 -15.61 -16.09
CA VAL A 273 16.06 -15.42 -15.98
C VAL A 273 16.78 -16.73 -16.18
N ILE A 274 16.34 -17.83 -15.55
CA ILE A 274 16.96 -19.16 -15.72
C ILE A 274 16.94 -19.58 -17.19
N VAL A 275 15.77 -19.48 -17.84
CA VAL A 275 15.60 -19.85 -19.24
C VAL A 275 16.48 -18.97 -20.14
N THR A 276 16.47 -17.66 -19.94
CA THR A 276 17.26 -16.72 -20.73
C THR A 276 18.77 -17.00 -20.60
N LEU A 277 19.25 -17.17 -19.37
CA LEU A 277 20.66 -17.47 -19.13
C LEU A 277 21.06 -18.87 -19.70
N ALA A 278 20.19 -19.86 -19.56
CA ALA A 278 20.43 -21.19 -20.11
C ALA A 278 20.51 -21.19 -21.64
N VAL A 279 19.62 -20.45 -22.31
CA VAL A 279 19.61 -20.30 -23.77
C VAL A 279 20.84 -19.54 -24.27
N ILE A 280 21.21 -18.44 -23.60
CA ILE A 280 22.35 -17.60 -24.01
C ILE A 280 23.67 -18.31 -23.75
N PHE A 281 23.91 -18.84 -22.56
CA PHE A 281 25.22 -19.33 -22.17
C PHE A 281 25.42 -20.82 -22.38
N ARG A 282 24.36 -21.63 -22.37
CA ARG A 282 24.40 -23.10 -22.56
C ARG A 282 25.39 -23.81 -21.63
N GLN A 283 25.79 -23.19 -20.52
CA GLN A 283 26.70 -23.70 -19.51
C GLN A 283 26.16 -23.40 -18.12
N LEU A 284 25.96 -24.43 -17.31
CA LEU A 284 25.32 -24.35 -16.00
C LEU A 284 26.04 -23.37 -15.03
N ARG A 285 27.36 -23.28 -15.10
CA ARG A 285 28.13 -22.34 -14.27
C ARG A 285 27.75 -20.87 -14.48
N TRP A 286 27.40 -20.49 -15.72
CA TRP A 286 26.99 -19.12 -16.08
C TRP A 286 25.52 -18.85 -15.82
N VAL A 287 24.77 -19.85 -15.39
CA VAL A 287 23.41 -19.73 -14.88
C VAL A 287 23.41 -19.67 -13.35
N ILE A 288 24.09 -20.61 -12.70
CA ILE A 288 24.10 -20.71 -11.23
C ILE A 288 24.80 -19.50 -10.60
N LEU A 289 25.92 -19.05 -11.13
CA LEU A 289 26.72 -18.00 -10.51
C LEU A 289 26.00 -16.65 -10.41
N PRO A 290 25.37 -16.09 -11.46
CA PRO A 290 24.57 -14.89 -11.33
C PRO A 290 23.31 -15.09 -10.47
N LEU A 291 22.63 -16.23 -10.58
CA LEU A 291 21.44 -16.50 -9.75
C LEU A 291 21.78 -16.58 -8.26
N SER A 292 22.88 -17.26 -7.90
CA SER A 292 23.33 -17.29 -6.51
C SER A 292 23.70 -15.89 -6.00
N THR A 293 24.32 -15.06 -6.83
CA THR A 293 24.63 -13.66 -6.49
C THR A 293 23.36 -12.84 -6.25
N CYS A 294 22.33 -12.99 -7.10
CA CYS A 294 21.03 -12.35 -6.93
C CYS A 294 20.34 -12.80 -5.64
N ALA A 295 20.31 -14.12 -5.38
CA ALA A 295 19.71 -14.68 -4.17
C ALA A 295 20.43 -14.19 -2.89
N ILE A 296 21.76 -14.21 -2.88
CA ILE A 296 22.57 -13.70 -1.77
C ILE A 296 22.28 -12.22 -1.51
N CYS A 297 22.28 -11.40 -2.56
CA CYS A 297 21.99 -9.98 -2.45
C CYS A 297 20.58 -9.73 -1.85
N LEU A 298 19.58 -10.44 -2.35
CA LEU A 298 18.20 -10.32 -1.89
C LEU A 298 18.05 -10.75 -0.42
N ILE A 299 18.63 -11.89 -0.03
CA ILE A 299 18.58 -12.38 1.35
C ILE A 299 19.26 -11.39 2.31
N ILE A 300 20.42 -10.86 1.93
CA ILE A 300 21.15 -9.90 2.80
C ILE A 300 20.31 -8.64 2.99
N ILE A 301 19.77 -8.05 1.92
CA ILE A 301 19.04 -6.77 2.05
C ILE A 301 17.69 -6.94 2.76
N LEU A 302 16.91 -7.97 2.42
CA LEU A 302 15.64 -8.23 3.09
C LEU A 302 15.85 -8.60 4.56
N GLY A 303 16.86 -9.41 4.85
CA GLY A 303 17.23 -9.72 6.22
C GLY A 303 17.67 -8.48 7.00
N PHE A 304 18.48 -7.61 6.40
CA PHE A 304 18.87 -6.34 7.00
C PHE A 304 17.68 -5.44 7.29
N LEU A 305 16.79 -5.24 6.31
CA LEU A 305 15.55 -4.44 6.50
C LEU A 305 14.69 -5.02 7.62
N SER A 306 14.58 -6.34 7.69
CA SER A 306 13.84 -7.02 8.75
C SER A 306 14.49 -6.84 10.14
N TRP A 307 15.83 -6.87 10.25
CA TRP A 307 16.53 -6.63 11.50
C TRP A 307 16.31 -5.23 12.08
N ILE A 308 16.12 -4.21 11.22
CA ILE A 308 15.87 -2.83 11.63
C ILE A 308 14.37 -2.49 11.65
N ASP A 309 13.48 -3.50 11.52
CA ASP A 309 12.01 -3.38 11.41
C ASP A 309 11.55 -2.37 10.34
N TRP A 310 12.29 -2.28 9.24
CA TRP A 310 11.90 -1.42 8.10
C TRP A 310 10.99 -2.19 7.17
N ARG A 311 9.72 -1.81 7.18
CA ARG A 311 8.63 -2.53 6.50
C ARG A 311 8.55 -2.15 5.03
N LEU A 312 8.16 -3.13 4.20
CA LEU A 312 7.83 -2.85 2.80
C LEU A 312 6.39 -2.37 2.67
N THR A 313 6.25 -1.21 2.02
CA THR A 313 4.94 -0.64 1.66
C THR A 313 4.49 -1.14 0.28
N VAL A 314 3.25 -0.81 -0.12
CA VAL A 314 2.70 -1.13 -1.45
C VAL A 314 3.64 -0.68 -2.58
N ILE A 315 4.13 0.57 -2.51
CA ILE A 315 5.03 1.13 -3.53
C ILE A 315 6.40 0.46 -3.48
N SER A 316 6.94 0.25 -2.27
CA SER A 316 8.27 -0.34 -2.11
C SER A 316 8.32 -1.85 -2.37
N SER A 317 7.18 -2.55 -2.51
CA SER A 317 7.15 -3.98 -2.84
C SER A 317 7.86 -4.31 -4.16
N ASN A 318 7.82 -3.40 -5.13
CA ASN A 318 8.52 -3.53 -6.42
C ASN A 318 10.06 -3.53 -6.31
N PHE A 319 10.61 -3.14 -5.17
CA PHE A 319 12.03 -3.13 -4.86
C PHE A 319 12.72 -4.47 -5.15
N VAL A 320 12.07 -5.59 -4.76
CA VAL A 320 12.62 -6.94 -4.94
C VAL A 320 12.89 -7.25 -6.41
N ALA A 321 11.90 -7.01 -7.27
CA ALA A 321 12.02 -7.28 -8.71
C ALA A 321 13.09 -6.39 -9.37
N LEU A 322 13.09 -5.10 -9.06
CA LEU A 322 14.07 -4.16 -9.60
C LEU A 322 15.49 -4.47 -9.16
N LEU A 323 15.68 -4.80 -7.88
CA LEU A 323 17.01 -5.18 -7.36
C LEU A 323 17.54 -6.43 -8.03
N LEU A 324 16.69 -7.46 -8.25
CA LEU A 324 17.08 -8.68 -8.96
C LEU A 324 17.57 -8.36 -10.38
N ILE A 325 16.83 -7.53 -11.12
CA ILE A 325 17.16 -7.15 -12.50
C ILE A 325 18.50 -6.38 -12.54
N ILE A 326 18.70 -5.40 -11.65
CA ILE A 326 19.92 -4.60 -11.59
C ILE A 326 21.13 -5.48 -11.18
N THR A 327 20.96 -6.34 -10.17
CA THR A 327 22.00 -7.27 -9.74
C THR A 327 22.39 -8.22 -10.86
N LEU A 328 21.41 -8.75 -11.58
CA LEU A 328 21.66 -9.60 -12.75
C LEU A 328 22.44 -8.85 -13.83
N ALA A 329 22.06 -7.62 -14.16
CA ALA A 329 22.75 -6.81 -15.15
C ALA A 329 24.24 -6.60 -14.78
N LEU A 330 24.53 -6.28 -13.51
CA LEU A 330 25.92 -6.14 -13.02
C LEU A 330 26.72 -7.44 -13.16
N THR A 331 26.11 -8.58 -12.80
CA THR A 331 26.76 -9.88 -12.92
C THR A 331 27.03 -10.24 -14.39
N MET A 332 26.09 -9.91 -15.28
CA MET A 332 26.21 -10.15 -16.72
C MET A 332 27.38 -9.36 -17.34
N HIS A 333 27.58 -8.11 -16.96
CA HIS A 333 28.71 -7.31 -17.43
C HIS A 333 30.05 -8.00 -17.10
N LEU A 334 30.20 -8.53 -15.89
CA LEU A 334 31.41 -9.27 -15.49
C LEU A 334 31.57 -10.57 -16.26
N ILE A 335 30.51 -11.37 -16.40
CA ILE A 335 30.55 -12.67 -17.08
C ILE A 335 30.87 -12.51 -18.57
N VAL A 336 30.18 -11.60 -19.25
CA VAL A 336 30.35 -11.37 -20.68
C VAL A 336 31.80 -10.89 -20.94
N ARG A 337 32.31 -9.95 -20.14
CA ARG A 337 33.65 -9.45 -20.27
C ARG A 337 34.72 -10.51 -20.02
N TYR A 338 34.50 -11.37 -19.01
CA TYR A 338 35.41 -12.51 -18.76
C TYR A 338 35.42 -13.47 -19.97
N ARG A 339 34.29 -13.80 -20.54
CA ARG A 339 34.20 -14.69 -21.71
C ARG A 339 34.89 -14.09 -22.95
N GLU A 340 34.74 -12.79 -23.14
CA GLU A 340 35.40 -12.05 -24.21
C GLU A 340 36.95 -12.15 -24.04
N LEU A 341 37.47 -11.78 -22.86
CA LEU A 341 38.88 -11.87 -22.57
C LEU A 341 39.43 -13.29 -22.66
N HIS A 342 38.64 -14.29 -22.25
CA HIS A 342 39.07 -15.70 -22.35
C HIS A 342 39.15 -16.16 -23.82
N ARG A 343 38.31 -15.63 -24.70
CA ARG A 343 38.35 -15.88 -26.15
C ARG A 343 39.57 -15.20 -26.78
N ASP A 344 39.82 -13.92 -26.41
CA ASP A 344 40.86 -13.10 -27.01
C ASP A 344 42.29 -13.45 -26.49
N LEU A 345 42.38 -13.96 -25.25
CA LEU A 345 43.60 -14.34 -24.58
C LEU A 345 43.55 -15.80 -24.09
N PRO A 346 43.58 -16.79 -25.01
CA PRO A 346 43.38 -18.20 -24.64
C PRO A 346 44.47 -18.76 -23.73
N ASP A 347 45.70 -18.23 -23.78
CA ASP A 347 46.86 -18.71 -23.02
C ASP A 347 47.00 -18.00 -21.65
N ALA A 348 46.22 -16.93 -21.39
CA ALA A 348 46.30 -16.22 -20.11
C ALA A 348 45.86 -17.12 -18.93
N SER A 349 46.48 -16.94 -17.76
CA SER A 349 46.08 -17.65 -16.56
C SER A 349 44.67 -17.22 -16.07
N GLN A 350 44.03 -18.08 -15.27
CA GLN A 350 42.71 -17.75 -14.68
C GLN A 350 42.75 -16.44 -13.88
N GLU A 351 43.79 -16.26 -13.07
CA GLU A 351 43.97 -15.05 -12.26
C GLU A 351 44.12 -13.79 -13.14
N GLN A 352 44.88 -13.91 -14.25
CA GLN A 352 45.05 -12.78 -15.19
C GLN A 352 43.73 -12.41 -15.86
N LEU A 353 42.92 -13.38 -16.30
CA LEU A 353 41.61 -13.14 -16.93
C LEU A 353 40.65 -12.47 -15.96
N VAL A 354 40.54 -12.99 -14.73
CA VAL A 354 39.64 -12.42 -13.72
C VAL A 354 40.10 -11.03 -13.30
N THR A 355 41.39 -10.80 -13.09
CA THR A 355 41.93 -9.47 -12.77
C THR A 355 41.68 -8.47 -13.88
N ALA A 356 41.88 -8.85 -15.15
CA ALA A 356 41.61 -7.99 -16.31
C ALA A 356 40.10 -7.68 -16.41
N THR A 357 39.25 -8.66 -16.15
CA THR A 357 37.79 -8.48 -16.10
C THR A 357 37.38 -7.43 -15.06
N VAL A 358 37.80 -7.62 -13.82
CA VAL A 358 37.48 -6.69 -12.72
C VAL A 358 38.02 -5.29 -13.01
N THR A 359 39.24 -5.17 -13.47
CA THR A 359 39.87 -3.87 -13.75
C THR A 359 39.13 -3.12 -14.87
N SER A 360 38.71 -3.82 -15.93
CA SER A 360 38.01 -3.22 -17.05
C SER A 360 36.56 -2.85 -16.71
N MET A 361 35.87 -3.63 -15.87
CA MET A 361 34.46 -3.43 -15.54
C MET A 361 34.21 -2.57 -14.28
N ALA A 362 35.22 -2.38 -13.42
CA ALA A 362 35.05 -1.61 -12.18
C ALA A 362 34.56 -0.19 -12.41
N LYS A 363 35.11 0.55 -13.38
CA LYS A 363 34.68 1.92 -13.66
C LYS A 363 33.29 1.98 -14.30
N PRO A 364 33.01 1.24 -15.39
CA PRO A 364 31.67 1.23 -16.00
C PRO A 364 30.57 0.85 -15.01
N CYS A 365 30.74 -0.26 -14.27
CA CYS A 365 29.76 -0.71 -13.29
C CYS A 365 29.58 0.31 -12.14
N LEU A 366 30.68 0.93 -11.66
CA LEU A 366 30.59 1.97 -10.62
C LEU A 366 29.80 3.19 -11.14
N TYR A 367 30.04 3.66 -12.35
CA TYR A 367 29.33 4.80 -12.91
C TYR A 367 27.83 4.48 -13.11
N THR A 368 27.51 3.29 -13.61
CA THR A 368 26.12 2.83 -13.73
C THR A 368 25.43 2.83 -12.38
N VAL A 369 26.07 2.26 -11.35
CA VAL A 369 25.53 2.22 -10.00
C VAL A 369 25.36 3.62 -9.43
N LEU A 370 26.37 4.51 -9.55
CA LEU A 370 26.28 5.87 -9.04
C LEU A 370 25.14 6.67 -9.70
N THR A 371 25.00 6.57 -11.03
CA THR A 371 23.89 7.27 -11.74
C THR A 371 22.54 6.74 -11.32
N THR A 372 22.42 5.42 -11.14
CA THR A 372 21.17 4.80 -10.67
C THR A 372 20.87 5.15 -9.19
N MET A 373 21.91 5.20 -8.35
CA MET A 373 21.76 5.65 -6.95
C MET A 373 21.27 7.10 -6.89
N VAL A 374 21.83 8.01 -7.70
CA VAL A 374 21.37 9.41 -7.75
C VAL A 374 19.90 9.49 -8.19
N ALA A 375 19.49 8.67 -9.16
CA ALA A 375 18.10 8.62 -9.60
C ALA A 375 17.15 8.18 -8.46
N PHE A 376 17.51 7.14 -7.68
CA PHE A 376 16.67 6.71 -6.54
C PHE A 376 16.78 7.65 -5.35
N LEU A 377 17.94 8.25 -5.08
CA LEU A 377 18.07 9.28 -4.04
C LEU A 377 17.25 10.53 -4.32
N SER A 378 16.96 10.86 -5.59
CA SER A 378 16.08 11.97 -5.91
C SER A 378 14.65 11.77 -5.39
N LEU A 379 14.20 10.51 -5.19
CA LEU A 379 12.91 10.18 -4.60
C LEU A 379 12.83 10.52 -3.11
N VAL A 380 13.97 10.60 -2.43
CA VAL A 380 14.04 10.95 -0.99
C VAL A 380 13.60 12.39 -0.72
N VAL A 381 13.61 13.25 -1.74
CA VAL A 381 13.14 14.64 -1.64
C VAL A 381 11.60 14.73 -1.73
N SER A 382 10.92 13.63 -2.03
CA SER A 382 9.45 13.55 -2.05
C SER A 382 8.86 13.78 -0.65
N ASN A 383 7.61 14.25 -0.58
CA ASN A 383 6.85 14.33 0.67
C ASN A 383 6.06 13.04 0.96
N ILE A 384 6.11 12.05 0.06
CA ILE A 384 5.35 10.80 0.17
C ILE A 384 6.24 9.73 0.82
N ARG A 385 5.92 9.31 2.03
CA ARG A 385 6.71 8.37 2.83
C ARG A 385 7.10 7.08 2.10
N PRO A 386 6.19 6.35 1.45
CA PRO A 386 6.55 5.14 0.71
C PRO A 386 7.53 5.36 -0.43
N VAL A 387 7.51 6.54 -1.06
CA VAL A 387 8.44 6.92 -2.14
C VAL A 387 9.85 7.19 -1.57
N ILE A 388 9.92 7.86 -0.41
CA ILE A 388 11.17 8.09 0.33
C ILE A 388 11.80 6.75 0.72
N ASP A 389 11.01 5.86 1.33
CA ASP A 389 11.47 4.54 1.77
C ASP A 389 11.96 3.70 0.58
N PHE A 390 11.24 3.71 -0.53
CA PHE A 390 11.65 3.06 -1.77
C PHE A 390 12.99 3.60 -2.30
N GLY A 391 13.18 4.92 -2.29
CA GLY A 391 14.43 5.57 -2.69
C GLY A 391 15.64 5.11 -1.85
N TRP A 392 15.49 5.05 -0.54
CA TRP A 392 16.53 4.56 0.36
C TRP A 392 16.80 3.06 0.20
N MET A 393 15.75 2.22 0.17
CA MET A 393 15.88 0.77 -0.01
C MET A 393 16.61 0.43 -1.31
N MET A 394 16.23 1.08 -2.43
CA MET A 394 16.88 0.89 -3.71
C MET A 394 18.34 1.33 -3.68
N THR A 395 18.66 2.48 -3.10
CA THR A 395 20.04 2.98 -2.99
C THR A 395 20.94 2.02 -2.22
N MET A 396 20.46 1.52 -1.06
CA MET A 396 21.18 0.52 -0.28
C MET A 396 21.30 -0.81 -1.02
N GLY A 397 20.21 -1.28 -1.63
CA GLY A 397 20.19 -2.52 -2.39
C GLY A 397 21.16 -2.53 -3.57
N ILE A 398 21.21 -1.46 -4.36
CA ILE A 398 22.11 -1.33 -5.52
C ILE A 398 23.57 -1.23 -5.07
N SER A 399 23.84 -0.52 -3.97
CA SER A 399 25.19 -0.46 -3.37
C SER A 399 25.67 -1.84 -2.95
N LEU A 400 24.79 -2.60 -2.27
CA LEU A 400 25.08 -3.97 -1.88
C LEU A 400 25.26 -4.88 -3.10
N ALA A 401 24.41 -4.75 -4.12
CA ALA A 401 24.50 -5.52 -5.36
C ALA A 401 25.87 -5.36 -6.04
N LEU A 402 26.40 -4.13 -6.11
CA LEU A 402 27.74 -3.88 -6.64
C LEU A 402 28.80 -4.62 -5.82
N LEU A 403 28.78 -4.50 -4.49
CA LEU A 403 29.74 -5.15 -3.62
C LEU A 403 29.70 -6.68 -3.75
N ILE A 404 28.52 -7.26 -3.66
CA ILE A 404 28.33 -8.72 -3.73
C ILE A 404 28.68 -9.26 -5.13
N ALA A 405 28.31 -8.58 -6.21
CA ALA A 405 28.65 -8.99 -7.57
C ALA A 405 30.19 -9.01 -7.79
N PHE A 406 30.89 -7.98 -7.30
CA PHE A 406 32.36 -7.91 -7.41
C PHE A 406 33.11 -8.84 -6.43
N ILE A 407 32.44 -9.44 -5.45
CA ILE A 407 33.02 -10.46 -4.59
C ILE A 407 32.70 -11.86 -5.14
N ILE A 408 31.43 -12.18 -5.31
CA ILE A 408 30.95 -13.54 -5.62
C ILE A 408 31.31 -13.96 -7.05
N ILE A 409 31.11 -13.07 -8.06
CA ILE A 409 31.39 -13.44 -9.44
C ILE A 409 32.88 -13.72 -9.66
N PRO A 410 33.85 -12.85 -9.28
CA PRO A 410 35.27 -13.14 -9.44
C PRO A 410 35.75 -14.31 -8.57
N ALA A 411 35.31 -14.42 -7.31
CA ALA A 411 35.63 -15.55 -6.47
C ALA A 411 35.09 -16.87 -7.05
N GLY A 412 33.87 -16.89 -7.54
CA GLY A 412 33.25 -18.05 -8.20
C GLY A 412 33.98 -18.45 -9.48
N MET A 413 34.40 -17.47 -10.30
CA MET A 413 35.27 -17.74 -11.47
C MET A 413 36.61 -18.38 -11.08
N MET A 414 37.23 -17.90 -10.01
CA MET A 414 38.47 -18.49 -9.51
C MET A 414 38.29 -19.94 -9.03
N LEU A 415 37.17 -20.23 -8.34
CA LEU A 415 36.86 -21.58 -7.83
C LEU A 415 36.47 -22.57 -8.93
N LEU A 416 35.72 -22.13 -9.94
CA LEU A 416 35.24 -22.99 -11.03
C LEU A 416 36.32 -23.25 -12.11
N GLY A 417 37.39 -22.47 -12.10
CA GLY A 417 38.50 -22.60 -13.04
C GLY A 417 38.16 -22.16 -14.47
N LYS A 418 39.15 -22.24 -15.37
CA LYS A 418 39.12 -21.68 -16.72
C LYS A 418 38.07 -22.33 -17.64
N GLY A 419 37.84 -23.63 -17.49
CA GLY A 419 36.91 -24.37 -18.37
C GLY A 419 37.34 -24.36 -19.85
N LYS A 420 36.57 -25.02 -20.71
CA LYS A 420 36.82 -24.97 -22.15
C LYS A 420 36.45 -23.61 -22.71
N SER A 421 37.32 -22.97 -23.49
CA SER A 421 36.95 -21.80 -24.29
C SER A 421 35.78 -22.17 -25.21
N SER A 422 34.71 -21.41 -25.11
CA SER A 422 33.51 -21.66 -25.92
C SER A 422 33.80 -21.20 -27.35
N GLY A 423 34.31 -22.07 -28.17
CA GLY A 423 34.52 -21.83 -29.62
C GLY A 423 33.20 -21.84 -30.44
N GLY A 424 32.06 -21.82 -29.77
CA GLY A 424 30.75 -21.78 -30.43
C GLY A 424 30.34 -20.33 -30.73
N THR A 425 29.73 -20.12 -31.87
CA THR A 425 29.05 -18.88 -32.26
C THR A 425 28.06 -18.46 -31.15
N ASP A 426 28.41 -17.40 -30.43
CA ASP A 426 27.47 -16.76 -29.51
C ASP A 426 26.30 -16.23 -30.33
N ASN A 427 25.11 -16.83 -30.21
CA ASN A 427 23.92 -16.37 -30.90
C ASN A 427 23.59 -14.90 -30.56
N SER A 428 24.02 -14.41 -29.39
CA SER A 428 23.89 -13.01 -29.02
C SER A 428 24.78 -12.09 -29.89
N ALA A 429 25.98 -12.54 -30.26
CA ALA A 429 26.85 -11.79 -31.15
C ALA A 429 26.23 -11.68 -32.58
N ALA A 430 25.52 -12.71 -33.04
CA ALA A 430 24.83 -12.67 -34.31
C ALA A 430 23.67 -11.68 -34.31
N VAL A 431 22.89 -11.64 -33.23
CA VAL A 431 21.76 -10.69 -33.12
C VAL A 431 22.27 -9.24 -33.02
N THR A 432 23.26 -8.98 -32.18
CA THR A 432 23.86 -7.62 -32.05
C THR A 432 24.53 -7.18 -33.33
N ALA A 433 25.18 -8.07 -34.09
CA ALA A 433 25.76 -7.76 -35.39
C ALA A 433 24.71 -7.36 -36.44
N VAL A 434 23.52 -7.99 -36.44
CA VAL A 434 22.41 -7.59 -37.32
C VAL A 434 21.95 -6.16 -36.99
N PHE A 435 21.76 -5.84 -35.72
CA PHE A 435 21.36 -4.48 -35.30
C PHE A 435 22.45 -3.43 -35.61
N SER A 436 23.72 -3.76 -35.36
CA SER A 436 24.85 -2.88 -35.69
C SER A 436 24.90 -2.61 -37.19
N SER A 437 24.86 -3.62 -38.02
CA SER A 437 24.86 -3.53 -39.47
C SER A 437 23.65 -2.75 -40.00
N PHE A 438 22.45 -2.94 -39.41
CA PHE A 438 21.27 -2.17 -39.75
C PHE A 438 21.44 -0.67 -39.42
N THR A 439 21.95 -0.37 -38.21
CA THR A 439 22.16 1.00 -37.75
C THR A 439 23.24 1.71 -38.58
N GLU A 440 24.34 1.04 -38.91
CA GLU A 440 25.38 1.57 -39.76
C GLU A 440 24.86 1.86 -41.19
N ARG A 441 24.06 0.95 -41.74
CA ARG A 441 23.53 1.07 -43.12
C ARG A 441 22.43 2.11 -43.25
N HIS A 442 21.62 2.31 -42.20
CA HIS A 442 20.43 3.15 -42.20
C HIS A 442 20.48 4.26 -41.12
N GLY A 443 21.68 4.74 -40.75
CA GLY A 443 21.85 5.68 -39.63
C GLY A 443 20.99 6.96 -39.75
N GLY A 444 20.85 7.52 -40.99
CA GLY A 444 19.98 8.68 -41.24
C GLY A 444 18.49 8.39 -40.95
N ALA A 445 17.99 7.21 -41.35
CA ALA A 445 16.62 6.81 -41.09
C ALA A 445 16.37 6.56 -39.61
N VAL A 446 17.32 5.95 -38.88
CA VAL A 446 17.26 5.73 -37.45
C VAL A 446 17.17 7.05 -36.67
N ILE A 447 18.00 8.05 -37.05
CA ILE A 447 17.95 9.39 -36.43
C ILE A 447 16.61 10.09 -36.74
N LEU A 448 16.11 10.00 -37.95
CA LEU A 448 14.85 10.63 -38.34
C LEU A 448 13.65 10.00 -37.60
N ILE A 449 13.64 8.66 -37.43
CA ILE A 449 12.63 7.94 -36.62
C ILE A 449 12.73 8.37 -35.15
N ALA A 450 13.94 8.43 -34.61
CA ALA A 450 14.15 8.85 -33.22
C ALA A 450 13.68 10.28 -32.95
N LEU A 451 13.96 11.22 -33.88
CA LEU A 451 13.44 12.58 -33.82
C LEU A 451 11.91 12.63 -33.94
N GLY A 452 11.33 11.88 -34.86
CA GLY A 452 9.86 11.76 -34.98
C GLY A 452 9.19 11.23 -33.72
N LEU A 453 9.76 10.19 -33.13
CA LEU A 453 9.30 9.65 -31.84
C LEU A 453 9.48 10.67 -30.70
N GLY A 454 10.59 11.43 -30.71
CA GLY A 454 10.82 12.51 -29.74
C GLY A 454 9.75 13.62 -29.84
N VAL A 455 9.39 14.06 -31.04
CA VAL A 455 8.31 15.02 -31.25
C VAL A 455 6.95 14.45 -30.78
N LEU A 456 6.64 13.21 -31.14
CA LEU A 456 5.43 12.55 -30.68
C LEU A 456 5.38 12.44 -29.15
N SER A 457 6.51 12.14 -28.52
CA SER A 457 6.61 12.10 -27.05
C SER A 457 6.34 13.44 -26.40
N VAL A 458 6.90 14.54 -26.97
CA VAL A 458 6.62 15.89 -26.46
C VAL A 458 5.14 16.24 -26.59
N ILE A 459 4.50 15.92 -27.73
CA ILE A 459 3.06 16.10 -27.91
C ILE A 459 2.27 15.25 -26.91
N GLY A 460 2.70 14.01 -26.65
CA GLY A 460 2.09 13.13 -25.64
C GLY A 460 2.17 13.72 -24.22
N ILE A 461 3.33 14.27 -23.84
CA ILE A 461 3.53 14.89 -22.52
C ILE A 461 2.57 16.05 -22.29
N THR A 462 2.29 16.87 -23.32
CA THR A 462 1.35 18.01 -23.19
C THR A 462 -0.11 17.61 -23.04
N ARG A 463 -0.43 16.32 -23.28
CA ARG A 463 -1.77 15.75 -23.12
C ARG A 463 -1.87 14.83 -21.91
N LEU A 464 -0.81 14.76 -21.11
CA LEU A 464 -0.79 13.89 -19.93
C LEU A 464 -1.58 14.58 -18.82
N GLU A 465 -2.68 13.95 -18.42
CA GLU A 465 -3.45 14.33 -17.24
C GLU A 465 -3.04 13.42 -16.08
N VAL A 466 -2.83 14.01 -14.93
CA VAL A 466 -2.54 13.25 -13.70
C VAL A 466 -3.87 12.99 -13.02
N GLU A 467 -4.37 11.78 -13.13
CA GLU A 467 -5.54 11.29 -12.44
C GLU A 467 -5.10 10.27 -11.38
N ASN A 468 -5.59 10.44 -10.16
CA ASN A 468 -5.27 9.55 -9.04
C ASN A 468 -6.57 8.97 -8.46
N ARG A 469 -7.33 8.24 -9.29
CA ARG A 469 -8.50 7.52 -8.82
C ARG A 469 -8.06 6.21 -8.21
N PHE A 470 -8.41 5.99 -6.96
CA PHE A 470 -8.00 4.81 -6.20
C PHE A 470 -8.50 3.50 -6.83
N ILE A 471 -9.71 3.50 -7.42
CA ILE A 471 -10.30 2.34 -8.09
C ILE A 471 -9.44 1.81 -9.25
N ASP A 472 -8.73 2.68 -9.97
CA ASP A 472 -7.94 2.33 -11.15
C ASP A 472 -6.66 1.55 -10.82
N TYR A 473 -6.28 1.46 -9.52
CA TYR A 473 -5.21 0.57 -9.09
C TYR A 473 -5.58 -0.91 -9.12
N PHE A 474 -6.89 -1.23 -9.19
CA PHE A 474 -7.39 -2.60 -9.14
C PHE A 474 -7.86 -3.07 -10.51
N ARG A 475 -7.73 -4.36 -10.75
CA ARG A 475 -8.27 -4.96 -11.97
C ARG A 475 -9.79 -5.05 -11.89
N SER A 476 -10.48 -4.88 -13.01
CA SER A 476 -11.95 -4.91 -13.10
C SER A 476 -12.61 -6.22 -12.63
N ASN A 477 -11.86 -7.31 -12.53
CA ASN A 477 -12.33 -8.60 -12.03
C ASN A 477 -12.13 -8.80 -10.51
N THR A 478 -11.60 -7.81 -9.79
CA THR A 478 -11.44 -7.89 -8.34
C THR A 478 -12.72 -7.47 -7.63
N GLU A 479 -12.97 -8.04 -6.45
CA GLU A 479 -14.14 -7.71 -5.64
C GLU A 479 -14.14 -6.22 -5.23
N ILE A 480 -12.96 -5.66 -4.94
CA ILE A 480 -12.80 -4.22 -4.65
C ILE A 480 -13.33 -3.37 -5.80
N TYR A 481 -12.88 -3.64 -7.04
CA TYR A 481 -13.30 -2.86 -8.21
C TYR A 481 -14.81 -2.96 -8.42
N GLN A 482 -15.36 -4.18 -8.42
CA GLN A 482 -16.78 -4.43 -8.63
C GLN A 482 -17.65 -3.84 -7.51
N GLY A 483 -17.20 -3.95 -6.25
CA GLY A 483 -17.89 -3.36 -5.12
C GLY A 483 -17.91 -1.82 -5.18
N MET A 484 -16.77 -1.20 -5.47
CA MET A 484 -16.68 0.26 -5.63
C MET A 484 -17.51 0.75 -6.82
N GLU A 485 -17.48 0.05 -7.95
CA GLU A 485 -18.27 0.41 -9.13
C GLU A 485 -19.78 0.38 -8.84
N ILE A 486 -20.26 -0.63 -8.11
CA ILE A 486 -21.68 -0.71 -7.72
C ILE A 486 -22.04 0.38 -6.72
N ILE A 487 -21.20 0.65 -5.72
CA ILE A 487 -21.42 1.71 -4.75
C ILE A 487 -21.49 3.07 -5.46
N ASP A 488 -20.55 3.36 -6.37
CA ASP A 488 -20.51 4.61 -7.13
C ASP A 488 -21.69 4.75 -8.08
N ALA A 489 -22.11 3.67 -8.73
CA ALA A 489 -23.23 3.70 -9.68
C ALA A 489 -24.61 3.73 -9.00
N SER A 490 -24.75 3.12 -7.82
CA SER A 490 -26.06 2.79 -7.25
C SER A 490 -26.33 3.41 -5.86
N LEU A 491 -25.29 3.71 -5.07
CA LEU A 491 -25.40 4.07 -3.64
C LEU A 491 -24.71 5.39 -3.28
N GLY A 492 -24.62 6.34 -4.22
CA GLY A 492 -24.17 7.71 -3.95
C GLY A 492 -22.67 7.94 -3.95
N GLY A 493 -21.87 6.89 -4.08
CA GLY A 493 -20.41 7.00 -4.26
C GLY A 493 -19.58 6.47 -3.12
N THR A 494 -18.31 6.22 -3.42
CA THR A 494 -17.29 5.70 -2.49
C THR A 494 -16.50 6.79 -1.76
N THR A 495 -16.77 8.08 -2.08
CA THR A 495 -16.11 9.23 -1.47
C THR A 495 -17.14 10.07 -0.70
N PRO A 496 -17.34 9.83 0.60
CA PRO A 496 -18.25 10.65 1.40
C PRO A 496 -17.68 12.07 1.59
N MET A 497 -18.58 13.03 1.77
CA MET A 497 -18.23 14.41 2.12
C MET A 497 -18.90 14.78 3.44
N ASP A 498 -18.09 15.02 4.47
CA ASP A 498 -18.58 15.45 5.78
C ASP A 498 -18.56 16.97 5.89
N ILE A 499 -19.66 17.54 6.31
CA ILE A 499 -19.80 18.98 6.56
C ILE A 499 -19.93 19.22 8.05
N ILE A 500 -18.94 19.88 8.62
CA ILE A 500 -18.91 20.19 10.05
C ILE A 500 -19.43 21.61 10.27
N LEU A 501 -20.51 21.73 11.04
CA LEU A 501 -21.06 23.00 11.46
C LEU A 501 -20.63 23.29 12.89
N GLN A 502 -19.87 24.37 13.08
CA GLN A 502 -19.56 24.88 14.41
C GLN A 502 -20.63 25.88 14.83
N ALA A 503 -21.23 25.67 16.00
CA ALA A 503 -22.10 26.66 16.58
C ALA A 503 -21.31 27.96 16.83
N PRO A 504 -21.87 29.14 16.51
CA PRO A 504 -21.22 30.39 16.87
C PRO A 504 -20.98 30.41 18.39
N THR A 505 -19.77 30.68 18.81
CA THR A 505 -19.48 30.98 20.21
C THR A 505 -20.20 32.29 20.53
N PHE A 506 -21.36 32.18 21.16
CA PHE A 506 -21.93 33.33 21.83
C PHE A 506 -20.93 33.68 22.94
N ALA A 507 -20.34 34.87 22.87
CA ALA A 507 -19.65 35.41 24.02
C ALA A 507 -20.64 35.35 25.18
N GLU A 508 -20.28 34.71 26.30
CA GLU A 508 -21.06 34.80 27.51
C GLU A 508 -21.28 36.30 27.73
N PRO A 509 -22.55 36.77 27.94
CA PRO A 509 -22.78 38.16 28.25
C PRO A 509 -21.93 38.47 29.46
N GLU A 510 -21.03 39.44 29.36
CA GLU A 510 -20.32 39.99 30.54
C GLU A 510 -21.38 40.16 31.60
N GLN A 511 -21.27 39.45 32.72
CA GLN A 511 -22.07 39.68 33.92
C GLN A 511 -21.88 41.15 34.29
N ASN A 512 -22.75 41.97 33.79
CA ASN A 512 -22.86 43.32 34.28
C ASN A 512 -23.53 43.22 35.67
N ASP A 513 -22.70 43.23 36.73
CA ASP A 513 -23.11 43.30 38.12
C ASP A 513 -24.05 44.53 38.44
N ALA A 514 -24.38 45.32 37.40
CA ALA A 514 -25.29 46.45 37.50
C ALA A 514 -26.78 46.03 37.30
N PHE A 515 -27.08 44.81 36.82
CA PHE A 515 -28.48 44.38 36.56
C PHE A 515 -29.11 43.66 37.76
N ASP A 516 -28.28 43.10 38.67
CA ASP A 516 -28.77 42.42 39.88
C ASP A 516 -29.11 43.40 41.03
N ALA A 517 -28.69 44.66 40.95
CA ALA A 517 -29.02 45.65 41.95
C ALA A 517 -30.42 46.33 41.77
N GLU A 518 -31.00 46.23 40.54
CA GLU A 518 -32.26 46.89 40.25
C GLU A 518 -33.50 45.95 40.39
N PHE A 519 -33.27 44.63 40.51
CA PHE A 519 -34.33 43.63 40.66
C PHE A 519 -34.51 43.10 42.10
N SER A 520 -33.66 43.49 43.05
CA SER A 520 -33.82 43.11 44.45
C SER A 520 -34.86 43.94 45.22
N ASP A 521 -35.40 45.01 44.63
CA ASP A 521 -36.35 45.92 45.30
C ASP A 521 -37.82 45.66 44.87
N TYR A 522 -38.10 44.58 44.14
CA TYR A 522 -39.46 44.26 43.66
C TYR A 522 -40.02 42.87 44.07
N SER A 523 -39.49 42.29 45.12
CA SER A 523 -40.04 41.02 45.59
C SER A 523 -40.41 41.12 47.07
N ASP A 524 -41.51 41.78 47.44
CA ASP A 524 -42.26 41.41 48.67
C ASP A 524 -43.71 41.87 48.77
N ASP A 525 -44.36 42.51 47.79
CA ASP A 525 -45.70 43.01 48.03
C ASP A 525 -46.78 42.76 46.91
N ALA A 526 -46.69 41.75 46.07
CA ALA A 526 -47.69 41.57 45.02
C ALA A 526 -48.07 40.13 44.63
N PHE A 527 -48.21 39.22 45.57
CA PHE A 527 -49.07 38.02 45.35
C PHE A 527 -49.66 37.55 46.67
N GLY A 528 -50.75 38.21 47.03
CA GLY A 528 -51.64 37.72 48.06
C GLY A 528 -52.34 36.41 47.61
N ASP A 529 -52.25 35.40 48.47
CA ASP A 529 -52.96 34.14 48.48
C ASP A 529 -54.48 34.34 48.52
N ASP A 530 -55.17 34.61 47.40
CA ASP A 530 -56.62 34.50 47.35
C ASP A 530 -57.19 34.55 45.93
N ALA A 531 -56.89 33.57 45.04
CA ALA A 531 -57.58 33.47 43.76
C ALA A 531 -57.61 32.08 43.10
N PHE A 532 -57.58 30.98 43.85
CA PHE A 532 -57.92 29.66 43.31
C PHE A 532 -58.73 28.80 44.29
N ALA A 533 -59.94 29.34 44.67
CA ALA A 533 -60.99 28.54 45.27
C ALA A 533 -62.31 28.95 44.61
N SER A 534 -62.64 28.31 43.50
CA SER A 534 -63.99 28.23 42.89
C SER A 534 -63.96 28.48 41.37
N ALA A 535 -63.79 27.40 40.57
CA ALA A 535 -64.71 27.03 39.47
C ALA A 535 -64.16 25.70 38.84
#